data_a1f45b5aa96dc04496d42dcc5f8357a0
#
_entry.id   a1f45b5aa96dc04496d42dcc5f8357a0
#
_cell.length_a   1.000
_cell.length_b   1.000
_cell.length_c   1.000
_cell.angle_alpha   90.00
_cell.angle_beta   90.00
_cell.angle_gamma   90.00
#
_symmetry.space_group_name_H-M   'P 1'
#
loop_
_entity.id
_entity.type
_entity.pdbx_description
1 polymer ?
#
loop_
_entity_poly.entity_id
_entity_poly.type
_entity_poly.pdbx_seq_one_letter_code
_entity_poly.pdbx_strand_id
1 'polypeptide(L)'
;ITLTYLNNSRDTIVSFGNHFSGKQKLKVQKGANKFSWNMYYDGATDFEGMILWWASLSGPKAVPGEYFVDLNVNGQVTSKTFNILIDPRSESSISEMQEQFNFISAINETVDKAHKSIKKLRNIKVQLSKFIKEYSKKDLNELIDKASTLEAKLSDIEKELYQTQNRSGQDPLNFPIRLTNKLAHLNSLVSMGDFSPTEQDIAVKEYLSLIHISEP
;
A
#
# COMPACT_ATOMS: atom_id res chain seq x y z
N ILE A 1 -4.58 -4.51 -24.65
CA ILE A 1 -3.80 -5.69 -24.21
C ILE A 1 -3.62 -5.60 -22.71
N THR A 2 -3.93 -6.71 -22.00
CA THR A 2 -3.70 -6.83 -20.57
C THR A 2 -2.97 -8.14 -20.29
N LEU A 3 -2.02 -8.10 -19.37
CA LEU A 3 -1.31 -9.26 -18.85
C LEU A 3 -1.61 -9.36 -17.35
N THR A 4 -2.22 -10.46 -16.92
CA THR A 4 -2.63 -10.68 -15.53
C THR A 4 -1.94 -11.91 -14.96
N TYR A 5 -1.31 -11.77 -13.81
CA TYR A 5 -0.78 -12.88 -13.03
C TYR A 5 -1.79 -13.29 -11.96
N LEU A 6 -1.97 -14.61 -11.79
CA LEU A 6 -2.95 -15.15 -10.87
C LEU A 6 -2.30 -16.26 -10.02
N ASN A 7 -2.79 -16.41 -8.79
CA ASN A 7 -2.39 -17.50 -7.91
C ASN A 7 -3.06 -18.84 -8.33
N ASN A 8 -2.78 -19.91 -7.60
CA ASN A 8 -3.36 -21.23 -7.85
C ASN A 8 -4.90 -21.30 -7.71
N SER A 9 -5.49 -20.38 -6.94
CA SER A 9 -6.94 -20.22 -6.81
C SER A 9 -7.57 -19.35 -7.90
N ARG A 10 -6.78 -18.87 -8.86
CA ARG A 10 -7.19 -17.93 -9.91
C ARG A 10 -7.51 -16.51 -9.40
N ASP A 11 -7.08 -16.16 -8.19
CA ASP A 11 -7.17 -14.78 -7.72
C ASP A 11 -6.09 -13.92 -8.38
N THR A 12 -6.46 -12.71 -8.75
CA THR A 12 -5.54 -11.77 -9.38
C THR A 12 -4.47 -11.31 -8.39
N ILE A 13 -3.22 -11.50 -8.76
CA ILE A 13 -2.04 -11.01 -8.05
C ILE A 13 -1.73 -9.57 -8.47
N VAL A 14 -1.60 -9.38 -9.77
CA VAL A 14 -1.29 -8.09 -10.41
C VAL A 14 -1.69 -8.11 -11.87
N SER A 15 -2.10 -6.96 -12.39
CA SER A 15 -2.42 -6.79 -13.81
C SER A 15 -1.62 -5.64 -14.40
N PHE A 16 -1.17 -5.84 -15.63
CA PHE A 16 -0.48 -4.84 -16.43
C PHE A 16 -1.25 -4.61 -17.73
N GLY A 17 -1.39 -3.37 -18.17
CA GLY A 17 -2.16 -3.05 -19.36
C GLY A 17 -1.57 -1.88 -20.15
N ASN A 18 -1.72 -1.90 -21.49
CA ASN A 18 -1.28 -0.79 -22.33
C ASN A 18 -2.10 0.49 -22.14
N HIS A 19 -3.31 0.36 -21.56
CA HIS A 19 -4.21 1.46 -21.20
C HIS A 19 -4.07 1.87 -19.72
N PHE A 20 -3.24 1.18 -18.92
CA PHE A 20 -2.97 1.54 -17.54
C PHE A 20 -1.93 2.69 -17.46
N SER A 21 -1.83 3.32 -16.31
CA SER A 21 -0.84 4.35 -16.00
C SER A 21 0.19 3.87 -14.99
N GLY A 22 1.26 4.63 -14.82
CA GLY A 22 2.28 4.35 -13.81
C GLY A 22 3.01 3.03 -14.00
N LYS A 23 3.26 2.34 -12.90
CA LYS A 23 4.07 1.09 -12.86
C LYS A 23 3.39 -0.09 -13.56
N GLN A 24 2.08 -0.07 -13.70
CA GLN A 24 1.30 -1.14 -14.34
C GLN A 24 1.10 -0.93 -15.84
N LYS A 25 1.71 0.09 -16.44
CA LYS A 25 1.62 0.37 -17.87
C LYS A 25 2.49 -0.60 -18.69
N LEU A 26 1.87 -1.40 -19.56
CA LEU A 26 2.56 -2.18 -20.56
C LEU A 26 2.99 -1.30 -21.76
N LYS A 27 4.25 -1.41 -22.14
CA LYS A 27 4.73 -0.91 -23.43
C LYS A 27 4.68 -2.06 -24.44
N VAL A 28 3.82 -1.96 -25.43
CA VAL A 28 3.63 -2.97 -26.47
C VAL A 28 3.99 -2.40 -27.84
N GLN A 29 4.62 -3.21 -28.68
CA GLN A 29 5.01 -2.87 -30.04
C GLN A 29 4.60 -3.98 -31.00
N LYS A 30 4.60 -3.71 -32.31
CA LYS A 30 4.37 -4.71 -33.34
C LYS A 30 5.51 -5.73 -33.33
N GLY A 31 5.19 -7.02 -33.36
CA GLY A 31 6.15 -8.13 -33.33
C GLY A 31 6.35 -8.71 -31.94
N ALA A 32 7.54 -9.21 -31.66
CA ALA A 32 7.88 -9.85 -30.39
C ALA A 32 7.93 -8.83 -29.25
N ASN A 33 7.33 -9.20 -28.12
CA ASN A 33 7.36 -8.42 -26.87
C ASN A 33 7.87 -9.32 -25.74
N LYS A 34 8.69 -8.75 -24.85
CA LYS A 34 9.17 -9.41 -23.63
C LYS A 34 8.70 -8.62 -22.43
N PHE A 35 8.13 -9.31 -21.45
CA PHE A 35 7.76 -8.74 -20.16
C PHE A 35 8.38 -9.57 -19.04
N SER A 36 8.80 -8.91 -17.96
CA SER A 36 9.33 -9.57 -16.75
C SER A 36 8.53 -9.11 -15.55
N TRP A 37 7.92 -10.05 -14.83
CA TRP A 37 7.29 -9.82 -13.54
C TRP A 37 8.33 -9.99 -12.44
N ASN A 38 8.30 -9.12 -11.45
CA ASN A 38 9.22 -9.14 -10.31
C ASN A 38 8.80 -10.11 -9.19
N MET A 39 7.74 -10.89 -9.39
CA MET A 39 7.17 -11.85 -8.45
C MET A 39 6.58 -11.24 -7.17
N TYR A 40 6.25 -9.95 -7.16
CA TYR A 40 5.56 -9.32 -6.04
C TYR A 40 4.08 -9.14 -6.34
N TYR A 41 3.27 -9.30 -5.30
CA TYR A 41 1.87 -8.90 -5.30
C TYR A 41 1.75 -7.38 -5.32
N ASP A 42 0.55 -6.89 -5.65
CA ASP A 42 0.27 -5.45 -5.52
C ASP A 42 0.45 -5.02 -4.07
N GLY A 43 1.02 -3.85 -3.90
CA GLY A 43 1.30 -3.27 -2.59
C GLY A 43 0.20 -2.32 -2.11
N ALA A 44 0.46 -1.66 -0.98
CA ALA A 44 -0.45 -0.68 -0.44
C ALA A 44 -0.52 0.58 -1.31
N THR A 45 -1.71 1.22 -1.34
CA THR A 45 -1.96 2.46 -2.08
C THR A 45 -1.09 3.59 -1.53
N ASP A 46 -0.53 4.39 -2.41
CA ASP A 46 0.12 5.66 -2.08
C ASP A 46 -0.84 6.85 -2.23
N PHE A 47 -0.40 8.06 -1.87
CA PHE A 47 -1.08 9.32 -2.12
C PHE A 47 -0.10 10.43 -2.49
N GLU A 48 -0.59 11.46 -3.16
CA GLU A 48 0.23 12.58 -3.65
C GLU A 48 0.98 13.28 -2.49
N GLY A 49 2.28 13.53 -2.70
CA GLY A 49 3.14 14.18 -1.73
C GLY A 49 3.53 13.31 -0.53
N MET A 50 3.29 11.99 -0.58
CA MET A 50 3.69 11.08 0.47
C MET A 50 5.21 10.97 0.57
N ILE A 51 5.73 11.14 1.78
CA ILE A 51 7.13 10.94 2.14
C ILE A 51 7.19 9.90 3.24
N LEU A 52 7.84 8.77 2.97
CA LEU A 52 8.11 7.72 3.93
C LEU A 52 9.63 7.57 4.12
N TRP A 53 10.03 7.16 5.31
CA TRP A 53 11.42 6.95 5.70
C TRP A 53 11.71 5.46 5.84
N TRP A 54 12.68 4.94 5.07
CA TRP A 54 13.11 3.54 5.11
C TRP A 54 11.95 2.55 5.12
N ALA A 55 11.01 2.76 4.22
CA ALA A 55 9.74 2.06 4.23
C ALA A 55 9.33 1.58 2.84
N SER A 56 8.70 0.41 2.78
CA SER A 56 8.20 -0.19 1.54
C SER A 56 6.68 -0.31 1.58
N LEU A 57 6.05 0.05 0.46
CA LEU A 57 4.64 -0.24 0.19
C LEU A 57 4.47 -1.47 -0.71
N SER A 58 5.55 -2.16 -1.04
CA SER A 58 5.48 -3.36 -1.89
C SER A 58 4.63 -4.44 -1.27
N GLY A 59 3.90 -5.17 -2.11
CA GLY A 59 3.22 -6.39 -1.70
C GLY A 59 4.20 -7.48 -1.31
N PRO A 60 3.73 -8.59 -0.74
CA PRO A 60 4.57 -9.73 -0.44
C PRO A 60 5.11 -10.38 -1.73
N LYS A 61 6.24 -11.05 -1.63
CA LYS A 61 6.80 -11.87 -2.69
C LYS A 61 5.97 -13.15 -2.87
N ALA A 62 5.73 -13.55 -4.10
CA ALA A 62 5.02 -14.79 -4.40
C ALA A 62 5.78 -16.01 -3.83
N VAL A 63 5.08 -16.86 -3.09
CA VAL A 63 5.62 -18.09 -2.51
C VAL A 63 5.85 -19.14 -3.60
N PRO A 64 6.87 -20.00 -3.54
CA PRO A 64 7.06 -21.09 -4.50
C PRO A 64 5.79 -21.93 -4.70
N GLY A 65 5.41 -22.21 -5.96
CA GLY A 65 4.17 -22.93 -6.30
C GLY A 65 3.72 -22.72 -7.73
N GLU A 66 2.54 -23.21 -8.06
CA GLU A 66 1.92 -23.05 -9.38
C GLU A 66 1.17 -21.73 -9.50
N TYR A 67 1.34 -21.06 -10.64
CA TYR A 67 0.73 -19.78 -10.99
C TYR A 67 0.21 -19.80 -12.41
N PHE A 68 -0.63 -18.81 -12.72
CA PHE A 68 -1.16 -18.61 -14.06
C PHE A 68 -0.80 -17.22 -14.57
N VAL A 69 -0.66 -17.11 -15.87
CA VAL A 69 -0.55 -15.85 -16.58
C VAL A 69 -1.59 -15.81 -17.70
N ASP A 70 -2.45 -14.81 -17.67
CA ASP A 70 -3.50 -14.58 -18.66
C ASP A 70 -3.12 -13.38 -19.53
N LEU A 71 -3.01 -13.62 -20.82
CA LEU A 71 -2.84 -12.58 -21.83
C LEU A 71 -4.19 -12.32 -22.51
N ASN A 72 -4.72 -11.11 -22.32
CA ASN A 72 -5.94 -10.67 -23.00
C ASN A 72 -5.58 -9.71 -24.13
N VAL A 73 -5.98 -10.08 -25.35
CA VAL A 73 -5.82 -9.24 -26.55
C VAL A 73 -7.21 -9.04 -27.16
N ASN A 74 -7.72 -7.81 -27.10
CA ASN A 74 -9.03 -7.45 -27.66
C ASN A 74 -10.20 -8.37 -27.21
N GLY A 75 -10.18 -8.79 -25.93
CA GLY A 75 -11.20 -9.66 -25.35
C GLY A 75 -10.91 -11.17 -25.46
N GLN A 76 -9.95 -11.58 -26.27
CA GLN A 76 -9.49 -12.97 -26.33
C GLN A 76 -8.43 -13.23 -25.26
N VAL A 77 -8.68 -14.19 -24.39
CA VAL A 77 -7.79 -14.57 -23.28
C VAL A 77 -7.06 -15.85 -23.61
N THR A 78 -5.75 -15.84 -23.49
CA THR A 78 -4.88 -17.01 -23.53
C THR A 78 -4.23 -17.17 -22.16
N SER A 79 -4.42 -18.32 -21.53
CA SER A 79 -3.87 -18.67 -20.21
C SER A 79 -2.72 -19.66 -20.34
N LYS A 80 -1.68 -19.48 -19.52
CA LYS A 80 -0.55 -20.41 -19.34
C LYS A 80 -0.26 -20.59 -17.88
N THR A 81 0.13 -21.82 -17.49
CA THR A 81 0.65 -22.14 -16.16
C THR A 81 2.16 -22.02 -16.13
N PHE A 82 2.71 -21.68 -14.97
CA PHE A 82 4.14 -21.73 -14.69
C PHE A 82 4.36 -21.99 -13.19
N ASN A 83 5.56 -22.45 -12.83
CA ASN A 83 5.92 -22.69 -11.45
C ASN A 83 6.99 -21.69 -11.01
N ILE A 84 6.83 -21.13 -9.81
CA ILE A 84 7.89 -20.45 -9.09
C ILE A 84 8.59 -21.54 -8.25
N LEU A 85 9.88 -21.69 -8.46
CA LEU A 85 10.70 -22.64 -7.73
C LEU A 85 11.38 -21.96 -6.55
N ILE A 86 11.61 -22.74 -5.49
CA ILE A 86 12.44 -22.27 -4.37
C ILE A 86 13.89 -22.04 -4.86
N ASP A 87 14.53 -20.99 -4.39
CA ASP A 87 15.96 -20.80 -4.62
C ASP A 87 16.74 -21.91 -3.87
N PRO A 88 17.53 -22.72 -4.56
CA PRO A 88 18.26 -23.83 -3.92
C PRO A 88 19.30 -23.38 -2.88
N ARG A 89 19.59 -22.08 -2.81
CA ARG A 89 20.48 -21.48 -1.80
C ARG A 89 19.72 -21.01 -0.56
N SER A 90 18.38 -20.93 -0.62
CA SER A 90 17.55 -20.56 0.52
C SER A 90 17.45 -21.74 1.49
N GLU A 91 17.68 -21.49 2.77
CA GLU A 91 17.49 -22.46 3.85
C GLU A 91 16.04 -22.46 4.37
N SER A 92 15.23 -21.49 3.94
CA SER A 92 13.85 -21.34 4.39
C SER A 92 12.92 -22.35 3.74
N SER A 93 12.01 -22.88 4.53
CA SER A 93 10.93 -23.75 4.05
C SER A 93 9.83 -22.96 3.36
N ILE A 94 9.01 -23.63 2.55
CA ILE A 94 7.81 -23.02 1.94
C ILE A 94 6.82 -22.52 3.02
N SER A 95 6.75 -23.20 4.17
CA SER A 95 5.90 -22.78 5.29
C SER A 95 6.33 -21.43 5.85
N GLU A 96 7.63 -21.23 6.08
CA GLU A 96 8.19 -19.98 6.57
C GLU A 96 7.96 -18.83 5.58
N MET A 97 8.13 -19.09 4.28
CA MET A 97 7.83 -18.12 3.23
C MET A 97 6.33 -17.77 3.20
N GLN A 98 5.44 -18.74 3.47
CA GLN A 98 4.00 -18.50 3.55
C GLN A 98 3.62 -17.68 4.80
N GLU A 99 4.27 -17.91 5.92
CA GLU A 99 4.09 -17.10 7.14
C GLU A 99 4.51 -15.64 6.90
N GLN A 100 5.67 -15.44 6.27
CA GLN A 100 6.14 -14.12 5.87
C GLN A 100 5.14 -13.44 4.91
N PHE A 101 4.68 -14.17 3.89
CA PHE A 101 3.69 -13.69 2.93
C PHE A 101 2.42 -13.20 3.63
N ASN A 102 1.87 -14.00 4.54
CA ASN A 102 0.65 -13.67 5.28
C ASN A 102 0.86 -12.44 6.18
N PHE A 103 2.02 -12.36 6.82
CA PHE A 103 2.36 -11.25 7.70
C PHE A 103 2.47 -9.92 6.94
N ILE A 104 3.20 -9.91 5.82
CA ILE A 104 3.36 -8.74 4.96
C ILE A 104 2.02 -8.33 4.34
N SER A 105 1.20 -9.30 3.91
CA SER A 105 -0.16 -9.05 3.39
C SER A 105 -1.00 -8.29 4.41
N ALA A 106 -1.02 -8.73 5.66
CA ALA A 106 -1.79 -8.09 6.73
C ALA A 106 -1.27 -6.68 7.06
N ILE A 107 0.04 -6.44 7.02
CA ILE A 107 0.61 -5.09 7.14
C ILE A 107 0.12 -4.20 5.99
N ASN A 108 0.24 -4.68 4.75
CA ASN A 108 -0.16 -3.92 3.58
C ASN A 108 -1.65 -3.57 3.57
N GLU A 109 -2.52 -4.49 3.98
CA GLU A 109 -3.96 -4.21 4.14
C GLU A 109 -4.21 -3.07 5.15
N THR A 110 -3.50 -3.07 6.27
CA THR A 110 -3.63 -2.04 7.29
C THR A 110 -3.14 -0.69 6.78
N VAL A 111 -1.97 -0.65 6.14
CA VAL A 111 -1.41 0.56 5.53
C VAL A 111 -2.33 1.09 4.42
N ASP A 112 -2.86 0.21 3.57
CA ASP A 112 -3.77 0.57 2.49
C ASP A 112 -5.07 1.19 3.01
N LYS A 113 -5.67 0.61 4.06
CA LYS A 113 -6.85 1.17 4.74
C LYS A 113 -6.55 2.57 5.31
N ALA A 114 -5.41 2.75 5.98
CA ALA A 114 -4.99 4.02 6.53
C ALA A 114 -4.76 5.07 5.43
N HIS A 115 -4.07 4.72 4.35
CA HIS A 115 -3.81 5.63 3.23
C HIS A 115 -5.10 6.03 2.49
N LYS A 116 -6.03 5.09 2.28
CA LYS A 116 -7.36 5.40 1.74
C LYS A 116 -8.15 6.34 2.64
N SER A 117 -8.05 6.17 3.96
CA SER A 117 -8.66 7.07 4.94
C SER A 117 -8.04 8.46 4.88
N ILE A 118 -6.71 8.58 4.80
CA ILE A 118 -6.02 9.87 4.64
C ILE A 118 -6.47 10.59 3.37
N LYS A 119 -6.58 9.89 2.23
CA LYS A 119 -7.12 10.48 0.99
C LYS A 119 -8.53 11.01 1.18
N LYS A 120 -9.39 10.26 1.86
CA LYS A 120 -10.77 10.67 2.16
C LYS A 120 -10.81 11.88 3.10
N LEU A 121 -10.02 11.86 4.19
CA LEU A 121 -9.90 12.98 5.13
C LEU A 121 -9.46 14.26 4.41
N ARG A 122 -8.41 14.19 3.58
CA ARG A 122 -7.90 15.34 2.82
C ARG A 122 -8.97 15.92 1.88
N ASN A 123 -9.72 15.05 1.20
CA ASN A 123 -10.81 15.51 0.33
C ASN A 123 -11.92 16.25 1.13
N ILE A 124 -12.32 15.72 2.29
CA ILE A 124 -13.29 16.37 3.17
C ILE A 124 -12.74 17.72 3.67
N LYS A 125 -11.49 17.79 4.10
CA LYS A 125 -10.84 19.03 4.55
C LYS A 125 -10.85 20.10 3.46
N VAL A 126 -10.56 19.74 2.20
CA VAL A 126 -10.64 20.66 1.06
C VAL A 126 -12.06 21.20 0.88
N GLN A 127 -13.08 20.36 1.06
CA GLN A 127 -14.49 20.81 0.95
C GLN A 127 -14.87 21.75 2.11
N LEU A 128 -14.46 21.42 3.35
CA LEU A 128 -14.68 22.27 4.53
C LEU A 128 -14.01 23.65 4.38
N SER A 129 -12.73 23.66 3.99
CA SER A 129 -11.99 24.91 3.75
C SER A 129 -12.63 25.79 2.67
N LYS A 130 -13.15 25.18 1.58
CA LYS A 130 -13.90 25.92 0.55
C LYS A 130 -15.20 26.50 1.12
N PHE A 131 -15.97 25.71 1.87
CA PHE A 131 -17.18 26.15 2.53
C PHE A 131 -16.92 27.33 3.48
N ILE A 132 -15.95 27.20 4.38
CA ILE A 132 -15.58 28.26 5.34
C ILE A 132 -15.21 29.55 4.59
N LYS A 133 -14.42 29.46 3.52
CA LYS A 133 -13.98 30.60 2.73
C LYS A 133 -15.17 31.30 2.01
N GLU A 134 -16.07 30.52 1.41
CA GLU A 134 -17.20 31.02 0.65
C GLU A 134 -18.22 31.75 1.53
N TYR A 135 -18.47 31.21 2.73
CA TYR A 135 -19.52 31.67 3.63
C TYR A 135 -19.03 32.57 4.76
N SER A 136 -17.71 32.88 4.84
CA SER A 136 -17.08 33.68 5.90
C SER A 136 -17.68 35.08 6.10
N LYS A 137 -18.38 35.62 5.09
CA LYS A 137 -19.02 36.95 5.15
C LYS A 137 -20.54 36.87 5.31
N LYS A 138 -21.11 35.69 5.49
CA LYS A 138 -22.54 35.47 5.69
C LYS A 138 -22.80 35.20 7.18
N ASP A 139 -24.03 35.47 7.63
CA ASP A 139 -24.43 35.20 9.02
C ASP A 139 -24.69 33.70 9.25
N LEU A 140 -23.61 32.92 9.17
CA LEU A 140 -23.58 31.46 9.34
C LEU A 140 -22.51 31.05 10.34
N ASN A 141 -22.24 31.88 11.34
CA ASN A 141 -21.13 31.71 12.29
C ASN A 141 -21.12 30.32 12.95
N GLU A 142 -22.26 29.83 13.42
CA GLU A 142 -22.38 28.52 14.05
C GLU A 142 -21.96 27.36 13.11
N LEU A 143 -22.32 27.43 11.83
CA LEU A 143 -21.97 26.43 10.84
C LEU A 143 -20.45 26.48 10.50
N ILE A 144 -19.89 27.68 10.43
CA ILE A 144 -18.46 27.91 10.19
C ILE A 144 -17.64 27.36 11.36
N ASP A 145 -18.09 27.59 12.60
CA ASP A 145 -17.42 27.08 13.81
C ASP A 145 -17.47 25.54 13.86
N LYS A 146 -18.62 24.93 13.51
CA LYS A 146 -18.75 23.47 13.41
C LYS A 146 -17.83 22.89 12.32
N ALA A 147 -17.77 23.56 11.14
CA ALA A 147 -16.89 23.14 10.04
C ALA A 147 -15.42 23.23 10.42
N SER A 148 -15.01 24.32 11.08
CA SER A 148 -13.64 24.53 11.56
C SER A 148 -13.24 23.49 12.63
N THR A 149 -14.16 23.21 13.55
CA THR A 149 -13.97 22.18 14.58
C THR A 149 -13.79 20.80 13.96
N LEU A 150 -14.59 20.46 12.95
CA LEU A 150 -14.47 19.18 12.23
C LEU A 150 -13.14 19.11 11.47
N GLU A 151 -12.73 20.19 10.77
CA GLU A 151 -11.46 20.25 10.06
C GLU A 151 -10.26 20.03 11.00
N ALA A 152 -10.30 20.62 12.20
CA ALA A 152 -9.29 20.41 13.23
C ALA A 152 -9.22 18.94 13.67
N LYS A 153 -10.35 18.32 14.02
CA LYS A 153 -10.40 16.90 14.39
C LYS A 153 -9.88 15.98 13.30
N LEU A 154 -10.26 16.23 12.03
CA LEU A 154 -9.75 15.45 10.89
C LEU A 154 -8.23 15.63 10.72
N SER A 155 -7.71 16.83 11.01
CA SER A 155 -6.27 17.10 10.95
C SER A 155 -5.50 16.39 12.06
N ASP A 156 -6.06 16.25 13.24
CA ASP A 156 -5.42 15.52 14.34
C ASP A 156 -5.40 14.02 14.07
N ILE A 157 -6.47 13.43 13.55
CA ILE A 157 -6.48 12.04 13.08
C ILE A 157 -5.42 11.82 12.00
N GLU A 158 -5.31 12.74 11.02
CA GLU A 158 -4.30 12.63 9.96
C GLU A 158 -2.87 12.62 10.54
N LYS A 159 -2.58 13.47 11.53
CA LYS A 159 -1.26 13.56 12.18
C LYS A 159 -0.88 12.28 12.93
N GLU A 160 -1.82 11.57 13.51
CA GLU A 160 -1.54 10.26 14.13
C GLU A 160 -1.21 9.19 13.09
N LEU A 161 -1.91 9.19 11.98
CA LEU A 161 -1.69 8.22 10.91
C LEU A 161 -0.42 8.49 10.09
N TYR A 162 -0.12 9.76 9.79
CA TYR A 162 0.92 10.18 8.86
C TYR A 162 1.62 11.46 9.30
N GLN A 163 2.94 11.55 9.09
CA GLN A 163 3.70 12.77 9.37
C GLN A 163 3.45 13.83 8.31
N THR A 164 2.64 14.85 8.66
CA THR A 164 2.20 15.91 7.75
C THR A 164 3.21 17.04 7.58
N GLN A 165 4.27 17.09 8.38
CA GLN A 165 5.27 18.17 8.39
C GLN A 165 6.41 17.94 7.37
N ASN A 166 6.58 16.69 6.89
CA ASN A 166 7.62 16.37 5.92
C ASN A 166 7.40 17.11 4.60
N ARG A 167 8.47 17.72 4.07
CA ARG A 167 8.52 18.38 2.77
C ARG A 167 9.61 17.76 1.87
N SER A 168 10.57 17.09 2.48
CA SER A 168 11.68 16.42 1.81
C SER A 168 11.93 15.03 2.40
N GLY A 169 12.69 14.19 1.70
CA GLY A 169 13.06 12.85 2.18
C GLY A 169 13.98 12.85 3.41
N GLN A 170 14.54 13.98 3.82
CA GLN A 170 15.40 14.12 4.99
C GLN A 170 14.66 14.64 6.24
N ASP A 171 13.44 15.14 6.08
CA ASP A 171 12.67 15.71 7.19
C ASP A 171 12.29 14.69 8.29
N PRO A 172 12.16 13.38 8.02
CA PRO A 172 11.99 12.39 9.08
C PRO A 172 13.09 12.34 10.13
N LEU A 173 14.25 12.93 9.87
CA LEU A 173 15.30 13.13 10.88
C LEU A 173 14.90 14.19 11.94
N ASN A 174 14.01 15.11 11.59
CA ASN A 174 13.55 16.19 12.47
C ASN A 174 12.12 15.93 13.00
N PHE A 175 11.29 15.22 12.23
CA PHE A 175 9.91 14.96 12.57
C PHE A 175 9.68 13.44 12.71
N PRO A 176 9.24 12.96 13.89
CA PRO A 176 9.12 11.52 14.13
C PRO A 176 8.13 10.88 13.16
N ILE A 177 8.49 9.69 12.67
CA ILE A 177 7.63 8.88 11.81
C ILE A 177 6.35 8.47 12.55
N ARG A 178 5.24 8.41 11.80
CA ARG A 178 3.92 8.06 12.30
C ARG A 178 3.53 6.62 11.89
N LEU A 179 2.33 6.21 12.24
CA LEU A 179 1.87 4.83 12.15
C LEU A 179 2.08 4.18 10.78
N THR A 180 1.63 4.83 9.69
CA THR A 180 1.76 4.24 8.35
C THR A 180 3.21 4.03 7.94
N ASN A 181 4.11 4.94 8.34
CA ASN A 181 5.54 4.77 8.10
C ASN A 181 6.13 3.64 8.94
N LYS A 182 5.74 3.51 10.22
CA LYS A 182 6.24 2.43 11.10
C LYS A 182 5.84 1.06 10.55
N LEU A 183 4.58 0.90 10.12
CA LEU A 183 4.11 -0.34 9.49
C LEU A 183 4.82 -0.63 8.17
N ALA A 184 4.97 0.38 7.31
CA ALA A 184 5.69 0.22 6.04
C ALA A 184 7.20 -0.03 6.24
N HIS A 185 7.81 0.46 7.33
CA HIS A 185 9.17 0.11 7.73
C HIS A 185 9.27 -1.34 8.21
N LEU A 186 8.32 -1.80 9.02
CA LEU A 186 8.24 -3.21 9.43
C LEU A 186 8.14 -4.14 8.22
N ASN A 187 7.33 -3.78 7.19
CA ASN A 187 7.31 -4.48 5.92
C ASN A 187 8.71 -4.57 5.29
N SER A 188 9.45 -3.45 5.26
CA SER A 188 10.82 -3.44 4.71
C SER A 188 11.76 -4.38 5.46
N LEU A 189 11.68 -4.44 6.79
CA LEU A 189 12.53 -5.30 7.61
C LEU A 189 12.21 -6.78 7.35
N VAL A 190 10.95 -7.17 7.44
CA VAL A 190 10.52 -8.56 7.25
C VAL A 190 10.78 -9.04 5.82
N SER A 191 10.80 -8.13 4.83
CA SER A 191 11.08 -8.46 3.43
C SER A 191 12.57 -8.64 3.10
N MET A 192 13.49 -8.49 4.06
CA MET A 192 14.95 -8.59 3.81
C MET A 192 15.45 -10.02 3.54
N GLY A 193 14.64 -11.02 3.81
CA GLY A 193 14.95 -12.42 3.55
C GLY A 193 13.69 -13.20 3.21
N ASP A 194 13.77 -14.51 3.25
CA ASP A 194 12.65 -15.43 3.00
C ASP A 194 12.23 -16.17 4.30
N PHE A 195 12.49 -15.58 5.48
CA PHE A 195 12.28 -16.18 6.79
C PHE A 195 10.89 -15.88 7.36
N SER A 196 10.43 -16.70 8.30
CA SER A 196 9.28 -16.36 9.14
C SER A 196 9.50 -15.04 9.88
N PRO A 197 8.45 -14.25 10.13
CA PRO A 197 8.53 -13.10 11.02
C PRO A 197 9.02 -13.51 12.40
N THR A 198 9.91 -12.73 13.00
CA THR A 198 10.39 -12.95 14.36
C THR A 198 9.32 -12.65 15.39
N GLU A 199 9.48 -13.14 16.63
CA GLU A 199 8.60 -12.76 17.75
C GLU A 199 8.55 -11.24 17.96
N GLN A 200 9.66 -10.56 17.72
CA GLN A 200 9.73 -9.09 17.79
C GLN A 200 8.91 -8.42 16.70
N ASP A 201 8.93 -8.92 15.47
CA ASP A 201 8.13 -8.39 14.37
C ASP A 201 6.63 -8.53 14.68
N ILE A 202 6.23 -9.68 15.23
CA ILE A 202 4.85 -9.96 15.64
C ILE A 202 4.43 -8.99 16.73
N ALA A 203 5.22 -8.84 17.79
CA ALA A 203 4.94 -7.94 18.91
C ALA A 203 4.84 -6.46 18.45
N VAL A 204 5.72 -6.02 17.55
CA VAL A 204 5.68 -4.67 16.98
C VAL A 204 4.41 -4.46 16.16
N LYS A 205 4.02 -5.43 15.32
CA LYS A 205 2.78 -5.34 14.54
C LYS A 205 1.55 -5.26 15.45
N GLU A 206 1.48 -6.09 16.50
CA GLU A 206 0.39 -6.07 17.48
C GLU A 206 0.31 -4.72 18.18
N TYR A 207 1.42 -4.20 18.70
CA TYR A 207 1.48 -2.89 19.31
C TYR A 207 0.97 -1.77 18.38
N LEU A 208 1.42 -1.77 17.12
CA LEU A 208 0.98 -0.79 16.14
C LEU A 208 -0.51 -0.94 15.77
N SER A 209 -1.06 -2.15 15.85
CA SER A 209 -2.49 -2.41 15.61
C SER A 209 -3.36 -1.93 16.78
N LEU A 210 -2.89 -2.03 18.02
CA LEU A 210 -3.61 -1.59 19.22
C LEU A 210 -3.72 -0.05 19.30
N ILE A 211 -2.78 0.70 18.75
CA ILE A 211 -2.84 2.16 18.69
C ILE A 211 -4.09 2.64 17.93
N HIS A 212 -4.63 1.86 17.02
CA HIS A 212 -5.87 2.18 16.29
C HIS A 212 -7.16 1.93 17.08
N ILE A 213 -7.11 1.15 18.16
CA ILE A 213 -8.31 0.72 18.91
C ILE A 213 -8.48 1.56 20.18
N SER A 214 -7.43 2.21 20.66
CA SER A 214 -7.41 2.83 22.00
C SER A 214 -7.71 4.33 22.01
N GLU A 215 -8.03 4.96 20.87
CA GLU A 215 -8.49 6.35 20.86
C GLU A 215 -9.92 6.44 20.32
N PRO A 216 -10.86 6.96 21.14
CA PRO A 216 -12.27 7.16 20.77
C PRO A 216 -12.48 8.30 19.77
#